data_a2bdd5c29348191ccb1ae44e713f36e0
#
_entry.id   a2bdd5c29348191ccb1ae44e713f36e0
#
_cell.length_a   1.000
_cell.length_b   1.000
_cell.length_c   1.000
_cell.angle_alpha   90.00
_cell.angle_beta   90.00
_cell.angle_gamma   90.00
#
_symmetry.space_group_name_H-M   'P 1'
#
loop_
_entity.id
_entity.type
_entity.pdbx_description
1 polymer ?
#
loop_
_entity_poly.entity_id
_entity_poly.type
_entity_poly.pdbx_seq_one_letter_code
_entity_poly.pdbx_strand_id
1 'polypeptide(L)'
;MLIRGLDMADIFDEVSEELKQDKLIQTWKKYSKIIITLILLIIISLVSYQSYLIWKKNKIEEISEQYFEALEKLENKNYSKSQSLFLKNAQNHKNGYKMLSLFGLAESNYQNGKIDEMIMNYKAIYDDESIGIYYRDLSRILSVLKDNLSSFDQQKLLLQPILNSPSKLQILAAELEILLFIKFKKIKEAEKALNILLDRSDISFEQKNRLELINRIYKNNVF
;
A
#
# COMPACT_ATOMS: atom_id res chain seq x y z
N MET A 1 -88.72 -16.08 16.11
CA MET A 1 -87.88 -16.95 16.93
C MET A 1 -86.54 -17.19 16.20
N LEU A 2 -85.68 -16.13 16.11
CA LEU A 2 -84.44 -16.17 15.31
C LEU A 2 -83.43 -15.13 15.83
N ILE A 3 -83.14 -15.10 17.15
CA ILE A 3 -82.18 -14.19 17.78
C ILE A 3 -81.22 -14.92 18.77
N ARG A 4 -81.08 -16.23 18.67
CA ARG A 4 -80.15 -16.98 19.55
C ARG A 4 -78.93 -17.56 18.89
N GLY A 5 -78.74 -17.36 17.61
CA GLY A 5 -77.59 -17.94 16.87
C GLY A 5 -76.42 -17.02 16.67
N LEU A 6 -76.62 -15.70 16.77
CA LEU A 6 -75.55 -14.70 16.54
C LEU A 6 -74.71 -14.44 17.83
N ASP A 7 -75.33 -14.60 19.00
CA ASP A 7 -74.66 -14.40 20.32
C ASP A 7 -73.63 -15.50 20.64
N MET A 8 -73.81 -16.73 20.13
CA MET A 8 -72.84 -17.82 20.42
C MET A 8 -71.60 -17.75 19.53
N ALA A 9 -71.69 -17.27 18.33
CA ALA A 9 -70.52 -17.11 17.43
C ALA A 9 -69.60 -15.98 17.96
N ASP A 10 -70.16 -14.88 18.41
CA ASP A 10 -69.43 -13.74 18.97
C ASP A 10 -68.71 -14.12 20.27
N ILE A 11 -69.37 -14.93 21.15
CA ILE A 11 -68.72 -15.42 22.36
C ILE A 11 -67.57 -16.39 22.07
N PHE A 12 -67.67 -17.23 21.06
CA PHE A 12 -66.58 -18.13 20.67
C PHE A 12 -65.39 -17.38 20.03
N ASP A 13 -65.63 -16.29 19.29
CA ASP A 13 -64.58 -15.45 18.75
C ASP A 13 -63.89 -14.65 19.88
N GLU A 14 -64.64 -14.07 20.84
CA GLU A 14 -64.10 -13.35 21.98
C GLU A 14 -63.25 -14.25 22.87
N VAL A 15 -63.72 -15.47 23.23
CA VAL A 15 -62.97 -16.48 23.98
C VAL A 15 -61.69 -16.92 23.21
N SER A 16 -61.79 -17.04 21.86
CA SER A 16 -60.62 -17.44 21.05
C SER A 16 -59.58 -16.33 20.98
N GLU A 17 -59.98 -15.08 21.02
CA GLU A 17 -59.05 -13.91 21.09
C GLU A 17 -58.41 -13.79 22.48
N GLU A 18 -59.17 -13.96 23.56
CA GLU A 18 -58.63 -13.99 24.94
C GLU A 18 -57.61 -15.12 25.13
N LEU A 19 -57.90 -16.32 24.63
CA LEU A 19 -56.97 -17.47 24.68
C LEU A 19 -55.69 -17.21 23.85
N LYS A 20 -55.77 -16.49 22.73
CA LYS A 20 -54.60 -16.07 21.96
C LYS A 20 -53.78 -15.05 22.70
N GLN A 21 -54.43 -14.04 23.30
CA GLN A 21 -53.76 -13.03 24.12
C GLN A 21 -53.04 -13.64 25.34
N ASP A 22 -53.70 -14.53 26.04
CA ASP A 22 -53.10 -15.23 27.19
C ASP A 22 -51.90 -16.08 26.81
N LYS A 23 -51.97 -16.79 25.70
CA LYS A 23 -50.81 -17.53 25.14
C LYS A 23 -49.65 -16.61 24.79
N LEU A 24 -49.91 -15.45 24.17
CA LEU A 24 -48.89 -14.46 23.86
C LEU A 24 -48.26 -13.91 25.12
N ILE A 25 -49.05 -13.57 26.13
CA ILE A 25 -48.57 -13.06 27.43
C ILE A 25 -47.71 -14.12 28.16
N GLN A 26 -48.14 -15.38 28.17
CA GLN A 26 -47.37 -16.47 28.76
C GLN A 26 -46.05 -16.70 28.02
N THR A 27 -46.06 -16.70 26.70
CA THR A 27 -44.88 -16.83 25.86
C THR A 27 -43.92 -15.66 26.11
N TRP A 28 -44.43 -14.42 26.14
CA TRP A 28 -43.64 -13.24 26.45
C TRP A 28 -43.01 -13.32 27.84
N LYS A 29 -43.78 -13.68 28.89
CA LYS A 29 -43.22 -13.84 30.24
C LYS A 29 -42.11 -14.89 30.31
N LYS A 30 -42.22 -15.95 29.52
CA LYS A 30 -41.23 -17.03 29.47
C LYS A 30 -39.94 -16.62 28.77
N TYR A 31 -40.05 -15.90 27.64
CA TYR A 31 -38.91 -15.63 26.76
C TYR A 31 -38.44 -14.17 26.80
N SER A 32 -39.16 -13.24 27.41
CA SER A 32 -38.81 -11.81 27.43
C SER A 32 -37.40 -11.53 27.91
N LYS A 33 -36.93 -12.22 28.94
CA LYS A 33 -35.55 -12.05 29.46
C LYS A 33 -34.52 -12.45 28.43
N ILE A 34 -34.71 -13.55 27.69
CA ILE A 34 -33.82 -14.04 26.65
C ILE A 34 -33.83 -13.09 25.47
N ILE A 35 -35.03 -12.64 25.06
CA ILE A 35 -35.18 -11.69 23.92
C ILE A 35 -34.50 -10.36 24.26
N ILE A 36 -34.74 -9.81 25.45
CA ILE A 36 -34.11 -8.56 25.88
C ILE A 36 -32.60 -8.69 25.95
N THR A 37 -32.08 -9.81 26.48
CA THR A 37 -30.63 -10.07 26.54
C THR A 37 -30.03 -10.15 25.13
N LEU A 38 -30.72 -10.82 24.21
CA LEU A 38 -30.26 -10.94 22.80
C LEU A 38 -30.23 -9.57 22.10
N ILE A 39 -31.29 -8.76 22.28
CA ILE A 39 -31.34 -7.39 21.76
C ILE A 39 -30.18 -6.54 22.30
N LEU A 40 -29.95 -6.65 23.62
CA LEU A 40 -28.87 -5.90 24.27
C LEU A 40 -27.50 -6.31 23.77
N LEU A 41 -27.26 -7.60 23.55
CA LEU A 41 -26.02 -8.10 22.93
C LEU A 41 -25.82 -7.57 21.49
N ILE A 42 -26.89 -7.52 20.69
CA ILE A 42 -26.83 -6.95 19.34
C ILE A 42 -26.46 -5.46 19.40
N ILE A 43 -27.08 -4.69 20.27
CA ILE A 43 -26.80 -3.26 20.44
C ILE A 43 -25.34 -3.05 20.87
N ILE A 44 -24.85 -3.81 21.86
CA ILE A 44 -23.45 -3.72 22.31
C ILE A 44 -22.48 -4.07 21.16
N SER A 45 -22.80 -5.10 20.38
CA SER A 45 -21.99 -5.50 19.21
C SER A 45 -21.91 -4.39 18.18
N LEU A 46 -23.03 -3.75 17.84
CA LEU A 46 -23.08 -2.65 16.88
C LEU A 46 -22.30 -1.43 17.37
N VAL A 47 -22.47 -1.04 18.64
CA VAL A 47 -21.75 0.09 19.24
C VAL A 47 -20.24 -0.17 19.28
N SER A 48 -19.85 -1.38 19.67
CA SER A 48 -18.43 -1.78 19.71
C SER A 48 -17.80 -1.77 18.31
N TYR A 49 -18.52 -2.28 17.30
CA TYR A 49 -18.07 -2.26 15.91
C TYR A 49 -17.92 -0.82 15.37
N GLN A 50 -18.89 0.05 15.62
CA GLN A 50 -18.83 1.44 15.21
C GLN A 50 -17.68 2.19 15.90
N SER A 51 -17.49 1.97 17.19
CA SER A 51 -16.36 2.55 17.95
C SER A 51 -15.00 2.09 17.41
N TYR A 52 -14.88 0.82 17.03
CA TYR A 52 -13.69 0.28 16.40
C TYR A 52 -13.39 0.95 15.04
N LEU A 53 -14.43 1.16 14.21
CA LEU A 53 -14.28 1.84 12.91
C LEU A 53 -13.82 3.30 13.08
N ILE A 54 -14.40 4.03 14.03
CA ILE A 54 -14.02 5.42 14.34
C ILE A 54 -12.57 5.46 14.84
N TRP A 55 -12.20 4.59 15.78
CA TRP A 55 -10.83 4.51 16.29
C TRP A 55 -9.82 4.21 15.16
N LYS A 56 -10.14 3.25 14.27
CA LYS A 56 -9.30 2.91 13.12
C LYS A 56 -9.16 4.08 12.16
N LYS A 57 -10.25 4.79 11.88
CA LYS A 57 -10.24 5.99 11.03
C LYS A 57 -9.34 7.08 11.61
N ASN A 58 -9.55 7.45 12.87
CA ASN A 58 -8.77 8.49 13.55
C ASN A 58 -7.27 8.15 13.58
N LYS A 59 -6.95 6.84 13.77
CA LYS A 59 -5.56 6.39 13.73
C LYS A 59 -4.92 6.53 12.35
N ILE A 60 -5.67 6.25 11.28
CA ILE A 60 -5.17 6.45 9.91
C ILE A 60 -5.01 7.94 9.61
N GLU A 61 -5.92 8.78 10.08
CA GLU A 61 -5.88 10.23 9.93
C GLU A 61 -4.63 10.82 10.59
N GLU A 62 -4.34 10.44 11.84
CA GLU A 62 -3.12 10.85 12.57
C GLU A 62 -1.83 10.45 11.81
N ILE A 63 -1.77 9.22 11.29
CA ILE A 63 -0.64 8.73 10.50
C ILE A 63 -0.47 9.55 9.23
N SER A 64 -1.58 9.82 8.55
CA SER A 64 -1.63 10.62 7.34
C SER A 64 -1.11 12.03 7.58
N GLU A 65 -1.59 12.68 8.63
CA GLU A 65 -1.15 14.04 9.00
C GLU A 65 0.36 14.09 9.28
N GLN A 66 0.89 13.13 10.04
CA GLN A 66 2.32 13.05 10.30
C GLN A 66 3.14 12.81 9.02
N TYR A 67 2.62 12.03 8.09
CA TYR A 67 3.27 11.80 6.79
C TYR A 67 3.30 13.08 5.94
N PHE A 68 2.19 13.79 5.84
CA PHE A 68 2.10 15.05 5.09
C PHE A 68 2.92 16.18 5.75
N GLU A 69 2.97 16.23 7.09
CA GLU A 69 3.90 17.14 7.78
C GLU A 69 5.35 16.83 7.40
N ALA A 70 5.72 15.55 7.35
CA ALA A 70 7.08 15.15 6.95
C ALA A 70 7.41 15.57 5.52
N LEU A 71 6.45 15.44 4.59
CA LEU A 71 6.60 15.91 3.20
C LEU A 71 6.77 17.44 3.14
N GLU A 72 5.94 18.19 3.86
CA GLU A 72 6.07 19.65 3.95
C GLU A 72 7.46 20.07 4.44
N LYS A 73 7.99 19.38 5.46
CA LYS A 73 9.34 19.67 5.95
C LYS A 73 10.43 19.32 4.93
N LEU A 74 10.20 18.26 4.14
CA LEU A 74 11.11 17.89 3.04
C LEU A 74 11.11 18.96 1.93
N GLU A 75 9.94 19.42 1.50
CA GLU A 75 9.80 20.49 0.50
C GLU A 75 10.45 21.80 0.96
N ASN A 76 10.29 22.13 2.23
CA ASN A 76 10.92 23.30 2.87
C ASN A 76 12.42 23.09 3.18
N LYS A 77 13.03 21.99 2.71
CA LYS A 77 14.44 21.62 2.91
C LYS A 77 14.85 21.47 4.38
N ASN A 78 13.88 21.29 5.27
CA ASN A 78 14.15 20.99 6.68
C ASN A 78 14.35 19.48 6.85
N TYR A 79 15.44 18.98 6.29
CA TYR A 79 15.73 17.54 6.18
C TYR A 79 15.78 16.83 7.54
N SER A 80 16.37 17.47 8.57
CA SER A 80 16.47 16.88 9.91
C SER A 80 15.09 16.59 10.51
N LYS A 81 14.16 17.54 10.40
CA LYS A 81 12.79 17.37 10.91
C LYS A 81 12.01 16.36 10.08
N SER A 82 12.13 16.43 8.74
CA SER A 82 11.52 15.51 7.81
C SER A 82 11.96 14.05 8.09
N GLN A 83 13.27 13.82 8.24
CA GLN A 83 13.84 12.51 8.59
C GLN A 83 13.26 11.97 9.89
N SER A 84 13.20 12.79 10.93
CA SER A 84 12.64 12.41 12.23
C SER A 84 11.16 11.97 12.13
N LEU A 85 10.35 12.71 11.38
CA LEU A 85 8.93 12.43 11.21
C LEU A 85 8.71 11.17 10.36
N PHE A 86 9.41 11.02 9.22
CA PHE A 86 9.32 9.81 8.41
C PHE A 86 9.79 8.58 9.17
N LEU A 87 10.89 8.67 9.94
CA LEU A 87 11.40 7.56 10.73
C LEU A 87 10.38 7.13 11.79
N LYS A 88 9.80 8.08 12.53
CA LYS A 88 8.76 7.83 13.51
C LYS A 88 7.58 7.11 12.88
N ASN A 89 7.14 7.56 11.70
CA ASN A 89 6.03 6.97 10.97
C ASN A 89 6.36 5.54 10.47
N ALA A 90 7.55 5.32 9.94
CA ALA A 90 8.01 4.02 9.47
C ALA A 90 8.11 2.98 10.59
N GLN A 91 8.50 3.38 11.80
CA GLN A 91 8.65 2.50 12.97
C GLN A 91 7.30 2.11 13.60
N ASN A 92 6.36 3.04 13.62
CA ASN A 92 5.11 2.86 14.36
C ASN A 92 3.99 2.18 13.57
N HIS A 93 4.17 1.96 12.26
CA HIS A 93 3.11 1.47 11.39
C HIS A 93 3.58 0.30 10.51
N LYS A 94 2.64 -0.65 10.28
CA LYS A 94 2.87 -1.86 9.45
C LYS A 94 2.06 -1.83 8.14
N ASN A 95 1.55 -0.67 7.75
CA ASN A 95 0.68 -0.50 6.57
C ASN A 95 1.43 0.23 5.43
N GLY A 96 0.69 0.63 4.40
CA GLY A 96 1.24 1.39 3.27
C GLY A 96 2.02 2.65 3.67
N TYR A 97 1.66 3.30 4.78
CA TYR A 97 2.39 4.47 5.29
C TYR A 97 3.80 4.15 5.78
N LYS A 98 4.07 2.91 6.30
CA LYS A 98 5.46 2.48 6.58
C LYS A 98 6.30 2.55 5.31
N MET A 99 5.81 1.95 4.24
CA MET A 99 6.50 1.92 2.94
C MET A 99 6.69 3.34 2.38
N LEU A 100 5.63 4.16 2.36
CA LEU A 100 5.71 5.54 1.89
C LEU A 100 6.69 6.37 2.72
N SER A 101 6.71 6.18 4.03
CA SER A 101 7.64 6.88 4.93
C SER A 101 9.09 6.44 4.73
N LEU A 102 9.34 5.17 4.41
CA LEU A 102 10.68 4.71 4.04
C LEU A 102 11.16 5.34 2.72
N PHE A 103 10.28 5.48 1.72
CA PHE A 103 10.60 6.22 0.50
C PHE A 103 10.88 7.70 0.79
N GLY A 104 10.04 8.36 1.60
CA GLY A 104 10.24 9.74 2.01
C GLY A 104 11.53 9.95 2.82
N LEU A 105 11.86 9.00 3.70
CA LEU A 105 13.10 9.02 4.48
C LEU A 105 14.32 8.85 3.57
N ALA A 106 14.26 7.93 2.59
CA ALA A 106 15.31 7.75 1.60
C ALA A 106 15.53 9.04 0.78
N GLU A 107 14.44 9.67 0.32
CA GLU A 107 14.51 10.95 -0.40
C GLU A 107 15.11 12.06 0.47
N SER A 108 14.65 12.19 1.71
CA SER A 108 15.18 13.21 2.64
C SER A 108 16.66 12.99 2.96
N ASN A 109 17.12 11.74 3.07
CA ASN A 109 18.53 11.43 3.24
C ASN A 109 19.34 11.75 1.98
N TYR A 110 18.81 11.44 0.79
CA TYR A 110 19.44 11.78 -0.48
C TYR A 110 19.64 13.29 -0.64
N GLN A 111 18.57 14.07 -0.41
CA GLN A 111 18.62 15.54 -0.50
C GLN A 111 19.58 16.16 0.54
N ASN A 112 19.79 15.48 1.66
CA ASN A 112 20.72 15.89 2.72
C ASN A 112 22.15 15.35 2.51
N GLY A 113 22.43 14.69 1.39
CA GLY A 113 23.74 14.13 1.06
C GLY A 113 24.13 12.86 1.82
N LYS A 114 23.19 12.25 2.55
CA LYS A 114 23.39 11.01 3.32
C LYS A 114 23.10 9.79 2.47
N ILE A 115 24.03 9.48 1.55
CA ILE A 115 23.80 8.43 0.52
C ILE A 115 23.72 7.03 1.15
N ASP A 116 24.55 6.72 2.13
CA ASP A 116 24.54 5.41 2.80
C ASP A 116 23.20 5.15 3.50
N GLU A 117 22.66 6.14 4.21
CA GLU A 117 21.37 6.04 4.88
C GLU A 117 20.22 5.94 3.87
N MET A 118 20.31 6.64 2.73
CA MET A 118 19.36 6.48 1.62
C MET A 118 19.34 5.04 1.13
N ILE A 119 20.51 4.44 0.85
CA ILE A 119 20.64 3.04 0.41
C ILE A 119 20.03 2.09 1.44
N MET A 120 20.32 2.30 2.73
CA MET A 120 19.75 1.49 3.82
C MET A 120 18.22 1.56 3.86
N ASN A 121 17.63 2.72 3.62
CA ASN A 121 16.17 2.88 3.60
C ASN A 121 15.53 2.19 2.39
N TYR A 122 16.12 2.30 1.18
CA TYR A 122 15.66 1.50 0.04
C TYR A 122 15.83 0.01 0.28
N LYS A 123 16.91 -0.41 0.94
CA LYS A 123 17.13 -1.81 1.34
C LYS A 123 16.01 -2.30 2.26
N ALA A 124 15.62 -1.53 3.24
CA ALA A 124 14.51 -1.87 4.13
C ALA A 124 13.17 -2.07 3.40
N ILE A 125 12.98 -1.44 2.22
CA ILE A 125 11.79 -1.64 1.38
C ILE A 125 11.92 -2.93 0.57
N TYR A 126 13.03 -3.16 -0.14
CA TYR A 126 13.12 -4.31 -1.03
C TYR A 126 13.36 -5.64 -0.32
N ASP A 127 13.81 -5.65 0.93
CA ASP A 127 13.94 -6.84 1.76
C ASP A 127 12.66 -7.19 2.53
N ASP A 128 11.69 -6.28 2.65
CA ASP A 128 10.43 -6.52 3.35
C ASP A 128 9.43 -7.24 2.42
N GLU A 129 9.27 -8.56 2.61
CA GLU A 129 8.36 -9.38 1.80
C GLU A 129 6.88 -9.01 1.95
N SER A 130 6.51 -8.29 3.00
CA SER A 130 5.15 -7.76 3.16
C SER A 130 4.83 -6.62 2.19
N ILE A 131 5.85 -6.01 1.58
CA ILE A 131 5.72 -4.97 0.56
C ILE A 131 5.56 -5.63 -0.81
N GLY A 132 4.57 -5.16 -1.58
CA GLY A 132 4.30 -5.68 -2.92
C GLY A 132 5.54 -5.59 -3.84
N ILE A 133 5.74 -6.62 -4.68
CA ILE A 133 6.93 -6.80 -5.53
C ILE A 133 7.22 -5.55 -6.38
N TYR A 134 6.20 -4.88 -6.89
CA TYR A 134 6.35 -3.65 -7.68
C TYR A 134 7.13 -2.56 -6.92
N TYR A 135 6.78 -2.31 -5.65
CA TYR A 135 7.45 -1.30 -4.84
C TYR A 135 8.85 -1.73 -4.38
N ARG A 136 9.05 -3.03 -4.17
CA ARG A 136 10.37 -3.58 -3.91
C ARG A 136 11.30 -3.40 -5.11
N ASP A 137 10.82 -3.68 -6.30
CA ASP A 137 11.57 -3.46 -7.55
C ASP A 137 11.84 -1.97 -7.79
N LEU A 138 10.83 -1.12 -7.57
CA LEU A 138 10.98 0.34 -7.65
C LEU A 138 12.07 0.85 -6.68
N SER A 139 12.09 0.34 -5.46
CA SER A 139 13.10 0.75 -4.47
C SER A 139 14.52 0.35 -4.88
N ARG A 140 14.71 -0.84 -5.51
CA ARG A 140 16.00 -1.24 -6.09
C ARG A 140 16.44 -0.30 -7.22
N ILE A 141 15.53 0.02 -8.12
CA ILE A 141 15.79 0.97 -9.24
C ILE A 141 16.19 2.34 -8.69
N LEU A 142 15.43 2.89 -7.75
CA LEU A 142 15.73 4.20 -7.15
C LEU A 142 17.04 4.18 -6.36
N SER A 143 17.36 3.07 -5.69
CA SER A 143 18.64 2.91 -5.03
C SER A 143 19.79 3.01 -6.04
N VAL A 144 19.75 2.24 -7.13
CA VAL A 144 20.78 2.28 -8.17
C VAL A 144 20.87 3.64 -8.87
N LEU A 145 19.73 4.26 -9.18
CA LEU A 145 19.67 5.55 -9.87
C LEU A 145 20.33 6.68 -9.08
N LYS A 146 20.19 6.67 -7.76
CA LYS A 146 20.68 7.73 -6.85
C LYS A 146 22.01 7.40 -6.19
N ASP A 147 22.45 6.15 -6.28
CA ASP A 147 23.68 5.67 -5.69
C ASP A 147 24.90 6.06 -6.55
N ASN A 148 25.79 6.88 -5.99
CA ASN A 148 27.05 7.29 -6.59
C ASN A 148 28.29 6.76 -5.84
N LEU A 149 28.09 5.97 -4.79
CA LEU A 149 29.14 5.44 -3.93
C LEU A 149 29.48 3.98 -4.17
N SER A 150 28.45 3.15 -4.47
CA SER A 150 28.62 1.71 -4.61
C SER A 150 29.32 1.33 -5.92
N SER A 151 29.99 0.17 -5.88
CA SER A 151 30.65 -0.41 -7.05
C SER A 151 29.65 -0.84 -8.14
N PHE A 152 30.18 -1.05 -9.36
CA PHE A 152 29.39 -1.61 -10.46
C PHE A 152 28.69 -2.91 -10.09
N ASP A 153 29.41 -3.86 -9.46
CA ASP A 153 28.87 -5.17 -9.15
C ASP A 153 27.74 -5.11 -8.10
N GLN A 154 27.87 -4.22 -7.11
CA GLN A 154 26.83 -3.99 -6.11
C GLN A 154 25.56 -3.41 -6.76
N GLN A 155 25.70 -2.38 -7.59
CA GLN A 155 24.56 -1.77 -8.28
C GLN A 155 23.89 -2.74 -9.27
N LYS A 156 24.71 -3.48 -10.04
CA LYS A 156 24.20 -4.50 -10.96
C LYS A 156 23.44 -5.61 -10.25
N LEU A 157 23.94 -6.08 -9.10
CA LEU A 157 23.28 -7.13 -8.31
C LEU A 157 21.86 -6.73 -7.88
N LEU A 158 21.60 -5.45 -7.62
CA LEU A 158 20.27 -4.95 -7.28
C LEU A 158 19.28 -5.04 -8.44
N LEU A 159 19.75 -4.96 -9.69
CA LEU A 159 18.88 -5.04 -10.88
C LEU A 159 18.56 -6.49 -11.29
N GLN A 160 19.39 -7.46 -10.92
CA GLN A 160 19.24 -8.85 -11.36
C GLN A 160 17.86 -9.47 -11.01
N PRO A 161 17.27 -9.30 -9.82
CA PRO A 161 15.94 -9.83 -9.51
C PRO A 161 14.86 -9.30 -10.45
N ILE A 162 14.99 -8.05 -10.92
CA ILE A 162 14.02 -7.39 -11.81
C ILE A 162 14.22 -7.88 -13.26
N LEU A 163 15.47 -7.98 -13.69
CA LEU A 163 15.83 -8.41 -15.06
C LEU A 163 15.45 -9.87 -15.31
N ASN A 164 15.54 -10.73 -14.28
CA ASN A 164 15.29 -12.17 -14.36
C ASN A 164 13.84 -12.57 -14.02
N SER A 165 12.93 -11.62 -13.88
CA SER A 165 11.52 -11.87 -13.53
C SER A 165 10.57 -11.15 -14.51
N PRO A 166 9.30 -11.56 -14.60
CA PRO A 166 8.28 -10.86 -15.39
C PRO A 166 7.82 -9.56 -14.70
N SER A 167 8.77 -8.74 -14.25
CA SER A 167 8.47 -7.47 -13.59
C SER A 167 7.98 -6.43 -14.61
N LYS A 168 6.98 -5.65 -14.21
CA LYS A 168 6.53 -4.47 -15.00
C LYS A 168 7.64 -3.42 -15.16
N LEU A 169 8.67 -3.48 -14.34
CA LEU A 169 9.81 -2.56 -14.38
C LEU A 169 11.03 -3.17 -15.08
N GLN A 170 10.90 -4.35 -15.71
CA GLN A 170 12.01 -5.06 -16.35
C GLN A 170 12.71 -4.21 -17.43
N ILE A 171 11.94 -3.55 -18.29
CA ILE A 171 12.50 -2.70 -19.35
C ILE A 171 13.23 -1.51 -18.73
N LEU A 172 12.66 -0.87 -17.71
CA LEU A 172 13.31 0.23 -17.00
C LEU A 172 14.61 -0.21 -16.31
N ALA A 173 14.62 -1.40 -15.72
CA ALA A 173 15.82 -1.97 -15.11
C ALA A 173 16.91 -2.27 -16.18
N ALA A 174 16.51 -2.74 -17.38
CA ALA A 174 17.43 -2.96 -18.49
C ALA A 174 18.01 -1.64 -19.03
N GLU A 175 17.18 -0.60 -19.17
CA GLU A 175 17.66 0.76 -19.52
C GLU A 175 18.68 1.25 -18.48
N LEU A 176 18.39 1.05 -17.19
CA LEU A 176 19.29 1.46 -16.11
C LEU A 176 20.58 0.65 -16.08
N GLU A 177 20.54 -0.66 -16.40
CA GLU A 177 21.75 -1.49 -16.56
C GLU A 177 22.65 -0.98 -17.69
N ILE A 178 22.08 -0.55 -18.82
CA ILE A 178 22.83 0.08 -19.92
C ILE A 178 23.52 1.36 -19.45
N LEU A 179 22.79 2.23 -18.74
CA LEU A 179 23.35 3.46 -18.17
C LEU A 179 24.47 3.16 -17.16
N LEU A 180 24.32 2.08 -16.39
CA LEU A 180 25.30 1.62 -15.42
C LEU A 180 26.58 1.15 -16.14
N PHE A 181 26.48 0.39 -17.23
CA PHE A 181 27.62 0.02 -18.06
C PHE A 181 28.36 1.27 -18.60
N ILE A 182 27.62 2.26 -19.08
CA ILE A 182 28.19 3.53 -19.56
C ILE A 182 28.89 4.27 -18.42
N LYS A 183 28.26 4.43 -17.27
CA LYS A 183 28.80 5.09 -16.07
C LYS A 183 30.16 4.51 -15.67
N PHE A 184 30.30 3.18 -15.74
CA PHE A 184 31.51 2.45 -15.37
C PHE A 184 32.44 2.13 -16.55
N LYS A 185 32.25 2.82 -17.69
CA LYS A 185 33.08 2.69 -18.91
C LYS A 185 33.17 1.27 -19.51
N LYS A 186 32.15 0.45 -19.25
CA LYS A 186 31.97 -0.90 -19.81
C LYS A 186 31.22 -0.83 -21.15
N ILE A 187 31.90 -0.27 -22.12
CA ILE A 187 31.29 0.22 -23.34
C ILE A 187 30.75 -0.91 -24.24
N LYS A 188 31.53 -2.00 -24.39
CA LYS A 188 31.12 -3.16 -25.19
C LYS A 188 29.88 -3.83 -24.64
N GLU A 189 29.81 -3.92 -23.31
CA GLU A 189 28.65 -4.47 -22.60
C GLU A 189 27.42 -3.56 -22.76
N ALA A 190 27.60 -2.24 -22.67
CA ALA A 190 26.52 -1.27 -22.92
C ALA A 190 25.96 -1.42 -24.34
N GLU A 191 26.81 -1.48 -25.37
CA GLU A 191 26.38 -1.63 -26.75
C GLU A 191 25.63 -2.95 -26.99
N LYS A 192 26.15 -4.06 -26.43
CA LYS A 192 25.50 -5.35 -26.53
C LYS A 192 24.12 -5.33 -25.86
N ALA A 193 24.00 -4.81 -24.63
CA ALA A 193 22.75 -4.75 -23.90
C ALA A 193 21.74 -3.82 -24.62
N LEU A 194 22.19 -2.69 -25.13
CA LEU A 194 21.36 -1.76 -25.88
C LEU A 194 20.78 -2.38 -27.17
N ASN A 195 21.60 -3.09 -27.95
CA ASN A 195 21.13 -3.76 -29.18
C ASN A 195 20.10 -4.84 -28.84
N ILE A 196 20.35 -5.68 -27.81
CA ILE A 196 19.40 -6.68 -27.33
C ILE A 196 18.05 -6.02 -26.94
N LEU A 197 18.10 -4.87 -26.26
CA LEU A 197 16.88 -4.20 -25.81
C LEU A 197 16.13 -3.54 -26.97
N LEU A 198 16.83 -2.97 -27.96
CA LEU A 198 16.23 -2.37 -29.14
C LEU A 198 15.56 -3.40 -30.07
N ASP A 199 16.06 -4.64 -30.09
CA ASP A 199 15.50 -5.74 -30.89
C ASP A 199 14.24 -6.37 -30.28
N ARG A 200 13.86 -5.98 -29.06
CA ARG A 200 12.64 -6.46 -28.42
C ARG A 200 11.38 -5.90 -29.08
N SER A 201 10.39 -6.75 -29.29
CA SER A 201 9.10 -6.38 -29.88
C SER A 201 8.09 -5.78 -28.88
N ASP A 202 8.35 -5.92 -27.58
CA ASP A 202 7.46 -5.50 -26.49
C ASP A 202 7.81 -4.14 -25.86
N ILE A 203 8.77 -3.42 -26.44
CA ILE A 203 9.10 -2.03 -26.04
C ILE A 203 8.18 -1.03 -26.74
N SER A 204 7.77 0.03 -26.01
CA SER A 204 6.97 1.10 -26.59
C SER A 204 7.82 2.02 -27.49
N PHE A 205 7.13 2.81 -28.32
CA PHE A 205 7.79 3.82 -29.17
C PHE A 205 8.60 4.81 -28.34
N GLU A 206 8.09 5.26 -27.22
CA GLU A 206 8.79 6.19 -26.31
C GLU A 206 10.03 5.57 -25.69
N GLN A 207 9.95 4.29 -25.31
CA GLN A 207 11.11 3.53 -24.81
C GLN A 207 12.17 3.40 -25.88
N LYS A 208 11.78 3.05 -27.11
CA LYS A 208 12.70 2.98 -28.25
C LYS A 208 13.41 4.30 -28.51
N ASN A 209 12.67 5.41 -28.52
CA ASN A 209 13.25 6.75 -28.72
C ASN A 209 14.26 7.11 -27.63
N ARG A 210 13.98 6.74 -26.34
CA ARG A 210 14.95 6.96 -25.27
C ARG A 210 16.24 6.13 -25.47
N LEU A 211 16.11 4.87 -25.86
CA LEU A 211 17.25 4.00 -26.13
C LEU A 211 18.09 4.52 -27.30
N GLU A 212 17.46 4.99 -28.37
CA GLU A 212 18.15 5.62 -29.52
C GLU A 212 18.85 6.93 -29.10
N LEU A 213 18.26 7.69 -28.18
CA LEU A 213 18.91 8.88 -27.64
C LEU A 213 20.14 8.51 -26.82
N ILE A 214 20.05 7.50 -25.95
CA ILE A 214 21.18 6.95 -25.18
C ILE A 214 22.30 6.52 -26.16
N ASN A 215 21.95 5.80 -27.22
CA ASN A 215 22.89 5.36 -28.25
C ASN A 215 23.62 6.52 -28.92
N ARG A 216 22.88 7.58 -29.29
CA ARG A 216 23.48 8.80 -29.92
C ARG A 216 24.41 9.54 -28.97
N ILE A 217 23.97 9.78 -27.74
CA ILE A 217 24.78 10.49 -26.73
C ILE A 217 26.06 9.71 -26.45
N TYR A 218 25.93 8.39 -26.30
CA TYR A 218 27.04 7.50 -26.05
C TYR A 218 28.06 7.50 -27.21
N LYS A 219 27.61 7.34 -28.46
CA LYS A 219 28.49 7.34 -29.62
C LYS A 219 29.23 8.69 -29.84
N ASN A 220 28.58 9.80 -29.45
CA ASN A 220 29.16 11.12 -29.54
C ASN A 220 30.16 11.46 -28.42
N ASN A 221 30.11 10.73 -27.27
CA ASN A 221 30.99 10.97 -26.11
C ASN A 221 32.13 9.95 -25.97
N VAL A 222 32.32 9.08 -26.97
CA VAL A 222 33.38 8.04 -26.96
C VAL A 222 34.70 8.57 -27.59
N PHE A 223 34.83 9.87 -27.74
CA PHE A 223 36.08 10.50 -28.22
C PHE A 223 36.75 11.34 -27.15
#